data_bbb47197dd4764b26b391ad725438882
#
_entry.id   bbb47197dd4764b26b391ad725438882
#
_cell.length_a   1.000
_cell.length_b   1.000
_cell.length_c   1.000
_cell.angle_alpha   90.00
_cell.angle_beta   90.00
_cell.angle_gamma   90.00
#
_symmetry.space_group_name_H-M   'P 1'
#
loop_
_entity.id
_entity.type
_entity.pdbx_description
1 polymer ?
#
loop_
_entity_poly.entity_id
_entity_poly.type
_entity_poly.pdbx_seq_one_letter_code
_entity_poly.pdbx_strand_id
1 'polypeptide(L)'
;AKPNDVMRSQVLYYGLDIAEPDQNFSVVDYLNYLIEMEIPEKSFEKDYLVVGGTGLYFRSLINSFEFRPTDPAIRSELEQLNVDQLLKFHEMYEIKTPDVEINKRRLIRNIEDSILEDVKYVFPPINIPENIVGIFWNHPDYKNRISKRTDEMIQQGVIDEMNAITNPSKTVLQAIGMNLSNDLAENINLKTNRLAKKQLTWFKQEDRIKIVDTDDEKVIRKEMEMIIDGK
;
A
#
# COMPACT_ATOMS: atom_id res chain seq x y z
N ALA A 1 -9.62 -3.99 11.89
CA ALA A 1 -9.35 -5.08 10.94
C ALA A 1 -7.98 -5.72 11.15
N LYS A 2 -7.38 -5.55 12.31
CA LYS A 2 -6.11 -6.20 12.69
C LYS A 2 -6.38 -7.62 13.22
N PRO A 3 -5.41 -8.56 13.11
CA PRO A 3 -5.52 -9.87 13.77
C PRO A 3 -5.71 -9.68 15.28
N ASN A 4 -6.56 -10.51 15.87
CA ASN A 4 -6.76 -10.53 17.32
C ASN A 4 -5.59 -11.24 18.03
N ASP A 5 -5.57 -11.21 19.37
CA ASP A 5 -4.48 -11.77 20.17
C ASP A 5 -4.29 -13.28 19.95
N VAL A 6 -5.37 -14.03 19.71
CA VAL A 6 -5.30 -15.47 19.42
C VAL A 6 -4.57 -15.71 18.08
N MET A 7 -4.88 -14.93 17.05
CA MET A 7 -4.17 -15.02 15.77
C MET A 7 -2.71 -14.59 15.90
N ARG A 8 -2.45 -13.53 16.67
CA ARG A 8 -1.08 -13.03 16.90
C ARG A 8 -0.19 -14.01 17.67
N SER A 9 -0.79 -14.85 18.52
CA SER A 9 -0.05 -15.88 19.24
C SER A 9 0.35 -17.10 18.39
N GLN A 10 -0.30 -17.30 17.24
CA GLN A 10 -0.05 -18.43 16.34
C GLN A 10 1.05 -18.18 15.31
N VAL A 11 1.21 -16.93 14.89
CA VAL A 11 2.15 -16.53 13.81
C VAL A 11 2.82 -15.23 14.20
N LEU A 12 4.11 -15.11 13.90
CA LEU A 12 4.83 -13.85 14.06
C LEU A 12 4.43 -12.89 12.95
N TYR A 13 3.91 -11.73 13.34
CA TYR A 13 3.52 -10.67 12.42
C TYR A 13 4.55 -9.54 12.41
N TYR A 14 4.90 -9.09 11.23
CA TYR A 14 5.66 -7.87 10.98
C TYR A 14 4.75 -6.81 10.35
N GLY A 15 5.05 -5.54 10.55
CA GLY A 15 4.32 -4.44 9.92
C GLY A 15 2.95 -4.12 10.56
N LEU A 16 2.66 -4.63 11.77
CA LEU A 16 1.49 -4.25 12.55
C LEU A 16 1.91 -3.28 13.66
N ASP A 17 1.11 -2.25 13.88
CA ASP A 17 1.30 -1.26 14.95
C ASP A 17 2.66 -0.55 14.92
N ILE A 18 3.18 -0.29 13.72
CA ILE A 18 4.51 0.30 13.51
C ILE A 18 4.50 1.82 13.30
N ALA A 19 3.34 2.43 13.33
CA ALA A 19 3.18 3.88 13.22
C ALA A 19 2.00 4.36 14.07
N GLU A 20 2.17 5.50 14.70
CA GLU A 20 1.08 6.17 15.42
C GLU A 20 0.13 6.91 14.47
N PRO A 21 -1.15 7.13 14.85
CA PRO A 21 -2.13 7.76 13.98
C PRO A 21 -1.79 9.19 13.53
N ASP A 22 -0.98 9.91 14.28
CA ASP A 22 -0.51 11.27 13.96
C ASP A 22 0.73 11.28 13.06
N GLN A 23 1.36 10.13 12.82
CA GLN A 23 2.54 9.98 11.97
C GLN A 23 2.17 9.73 10.52
N ASN A 24 2.83 10.44 9.60
CA ASN A 24 2.80 10.06 8.20
C ASN A 24 3.68 8.83 7.99
N PHE A 25 3.18 7.86 7.24
CA PHE A 25 3.89 6.63 6.96
C PHE A 25 3.93 6.35 5.46
N SER A 26 5.11 6.17 4.93
CA SER A 26 5.38 5.97 3.50
C SER A 26 5.90 4.56 3.22
N VAL A 27 6.07 4.23 1.94
CA VAL A 27 6.73 2.99 1.53
C VAL A 27 8.20 2.96 1.95
N VAL A 28 8.89 4.10 2.01
CA VAL A 28 10.28 4.17 2.47
C VAL A 28 10.38 3.88 3.96
N ASP A 29 9.44 4.39 4.77
CA ASP A 29 9.37 4.07 6.20
C ASP A 29 9.14 2.57 6.42
N TYR A 30 8.28 1.96 5.60
CA TYR A 30 8.06 0.51 5.63
C TYR A 30 9.34 -0.27 5.28
N LEU A 31 10.07 0.14 4.25
CA LEU A 31 11.32 -0.51 3.86
C LEU A 31 12.40 -0.36 4.93
N ASN A 32 12.51 0.82 5.56
CA ASN A 32 13.41 1.04 6.70
C ASN A 32 13.07 0.12 7.87
N TYR A 33 11.77 0.00 8.20
CA TYR A 33 11.33 -0.95 9.22
C TYR A 33 11.73 -2.39 8.89
N LEU A 34 11.63 -2.83 7.63
CA LEU A 34 12.05 -4.18 7.25
C LEU A 34 13.57 -4.38 7.40
N ILE A 35 14.37 -3.33 7.12
CA ILE A 35 15.82 -3.36 7.35
C ILE A 35 16.12 -3.47 8.85
N GLU A 36 15.45 -2.68 9.69
CA GLU A 36 15.61 -2.74 11.16
C GLU A 36 15.25 -4.11 11.73
N MET A 37 14.29 -4.80 11.10
CA MET A 37 13.92 -6.17 11.46
C MET A 37 14.84 -7.25 10.83
N GLU A 38 15.85 -6.83 10.06
CA GLU A 38 16.78 -7.71 9.35
C GLU A 38 16.08 -8.66 8.36
N ILE A 39 14.94 -8.23 7.82
CA ILE A 39 14.16 -9.05 6.88
C ILE A 39 14.92 -9.32 5.57
N PRO A 40 15.66 -8.35 4.97
CA PRO A 40 16.45 -8.63 3.78
C PRO A 40 17.41 -9.80 3.97
N GLU A 41 18.22 -9.78 5.04
CA GLU A 41 19.20 -10.82 5.36
C GLU A 41 18.52 -12.14 5.71
N LYS A 42 17.53 -12.10 6.58
CA LYS A 42 16.79 -13.30 7.04
C LYS A 42 15.98 -13.96 5.92
N SER A 43 15.66 -13.25 4.83
CA SER A 43 14.92 -13.80 3.70
C SER A 43 15.69 -14.89 2.94
N PHE A 44 17.01 -14.98 3.10
CA PHE A 44 17.83 -16.05 2.54
C PHE A 44 17.82 -17.33 3.38
N GLU A 45 17.31 -17.26 4.61
CA GLU A 45 17.25 -18.36 5.56
C GLU A 45 15.82 -18.84 5.86
N LYS A 46 14.85 -17.96 5.69
CA LYS A 46 13.45 -18.20 6.08
C LYS A 46 12.48 -17.66 5.03
N ASP A 47 11.37 -18.36 4.89
CA ASP A 47 10.25 -17.90 4.07
C ASP A 47 9.41 -16.85 4.79
N TYR A 48 8.98 -15.84 4.04
CA TYR A 48 8.08 -14.80 4.51
C TYR A 48 6.82 -14.74 3.63
N LEU A 49 5.66 -14.67 4.27
CA LEU A 49 4.40 -14.46 3.60
C LEU A 49 4.01 -12.97 3.70
N VAL A 50 4.01 -12.29 2.57
CA VAL A 50 3.58 -10.89 2.47
C VAL A 50 2.09 -10.83 2.14
N VAL A 51 1.28 -10.28 3.03
CA VAL A 51 -0.16 -10.12 2.86
C VAL A 51 -0.52 -8.66 2.78
N GLY A 52 -1.17 -8.24 1.70
CA GLY A 52 -1.56 -6.85 1.52
C GLY A 52 -2.27 -6.61 0.20
N GLY A 53 -2.68 -5.36 -0.01
CA GLY A 53 -3.39 -4.97 -1.23
C GLY A 53 -2.84 -3.71 -1.89
N THR A 54 -1.76 -3.13 -1.36
CA THR A 54 -1.14 -1.93 -1.93
C THR A 54 0.00 -2.32 -2.84
N GLY A 55 -0.24 -2.25 -4.14
CA GLY A 55 0.70 -2.67 -5.15
C GLY A 55 2.07 -2.00 -5.07
N LEU A 56 2.13 -0.72 -4.67
CA LEU A 56 3.41 -0.03 -4.52
C LEU A 56 4.33 -0.69 -3.49
N TYR A 57 3.79 -1.07 -2.33
CA TYR A 57 4.56 -1.77 -1.27
C TYR A 57 5.06 -3.12 -1.76
N PHE A 58 4.19 -3.87 -2.44
CA PHE A 58 4.57 -5.16 -3.01
C PHE A 58 5.67 -5.01 -4.07
N ARG A 59 5.49 -4.08 -5.03
CA ARG A 59 6.51 -3.80 -6.06
C ARG A 59 7.85 -3.34 -5.48
N SER A 60 7.82 -2.55 -4.43
CA SER A 60 9.05 -2.08 -3.80
C SER A 60 9.90 -3.22 -3.23
N LEU A 61 9.25 -4.32 -2.84
CA LEU A 61 9.95 -5.52 -2.40
C LEU A 61 10.49 -6.34 -3.56
N ILE A 62 9.69 -6.57 -4.61
CA ILE A 62 10.04 -7.52 -5.68
C ILE A 62 10.84 -6.91 -6.84
N ASN A 63 10.83 -5.59 -7.01
CA ASN A 63 11.46 -4.91 -8.16
C ASN A 63 12.60 -3.98 -7.79
N SER A 64 13.08 -4.02 -6.54
CA SER A 64 14.22 -3.21 -6.07
C SER A 64 14.12 -1.74 -6.51
N PHE A 65 12.99 -1.09 -6.21
CA PHE A 65 12.78 0.31 -6.59
C PHE A 65 13.82 1.22 -5.95
N GLU A 66 14.34 2.14 -6.76
CA GLU A 66 15.07 3.29 -6.27
C GLU A 66 14.08 4.36 -5.82
N PHE A 67 14.17 4.76 -4.58
CA PHE A 67 13.39 5.87 -4.05
C PHE A 67 14.31 7.08 -3.88
N ARG A 68 13.80 8.26 -4.17
CA ARG A 68 14.45 9.51 -3.84
C ARG A 68 13.87 10.05 -2.55
N PRO A 69 14.66 10.65 -1.67
CA PRO A 69 14.15 11.27 -0.46
C PRO A 69 13.21 12.44 -0.79
N THR A 70 12.49 12.90 0.19
CA THR A 70 11.73 14.13 0.13
C THR A 70 12.38 15.14 1.06
N ASP A 71 12.49 16.39 0.59
CA ASP A 71 12.88 17.49 1.46
C ASP A 71 11.60 18.16 2.01
N PRO A 72 11.39 18.15 3.34
CA PRO A 72 10.19 18.75 3.93
C PRO A 72 10.03 20.25 3.65
N ALA A 73 11.12 20.99 3.53
CA ALA A 73 11.09 22.43 3.26
C ALA A 73 10.64 22.67 1.81
N ILE A 74 11.30 22.02 0.83
CA ILE A 74 10.93 22.10 -0.58
C ILE A 74 9.48 21.65 -0.76
N ARG A 75 9.08 20.54 -0.15
CA ARG A 75 7.72 20.03 -0.25
C ARG A 75 6.70 21.02 0.31
N SER A 76 6.97 21.64 1.44
CA SER A 76 6.08 22.62 2.06
C SER A 76 5.83 23.83 1.15
N GLU A 77 6.86 24.31 0.47
CA GLU A 77 6.75 25.41 -0.50
C GLU A 77 5.93 25.00 -1.72
N LEU A 78 6.21 23.82 -2.30
CA LEU A 78 5.50 23.32 -3.47
C LEU A 78 4.02 22.98 -3.15
N GLU A 79 3.70 22.56 -1.93
CA GLU A 79 2.33 22.30 -1.51
C GLU A 79 1.46 23.59 -1.43
N GLN A 80 2.05 24.77 -1.37
CA GLN A 80 1.32 26.05 -1.42
C GLN A 80 0.90 26.43 -2.85
N LEU A 81 1.58 25.91 -3.87
CA LEU A 81 1.29 26.18 -5.27
C LEU A 81 0.05 25.42 -5.74
N ASN A 82 -0.72 26.01 -6.64
CA ASN A 82 -1.79 25.30 -7.35
C ASN A 82 -1.25 24.52 -8.55
N VAL A 83 -2.11 23.73 -9.21
CA VAL A 83 -1.70 22.87 -10.34
C VAL A 83 -1.12 23.69 -11.51
N ASP A 84 -1.73 24.84 -11.83
CA ASP A 84 -1.26 25.67 -12.95
C ASP A 84 0.11 26.29 -12.67
N GLN A 85 0.37 26.68 -11.42
CA GLN A 85 1.68 27.17 -11.00
C GLN A 85 2.75 26.08 -11.05
N LEU A 86 2.40 24.86 -10.64
CA LEU A 86 3.30 23.71 -10.73
C LEU A 86 3.59 23.33 -12.19
N LEU A 87 2.61 23.40 -13.09
CA LEU A 87 2.84 23.17 -14.52
C LEU A 87 3.76 24.23 -15.14
N LYS A 88 3.59 25.52 -14.78
CA LYS A 88 4.52 26.57 -15.19
C LYS A 88 5.93 26.33 -14.66
N PHE A 89 6.06 25.79 -13.45
CA PHE A 89 7.36 25.42 -12.90
C PHE A 89 8.00 24.29 -13.72
N HIS A 90 7.24 23.27 -14.09
CA HIS A 90 7.71 22.19 -14.98
C HIS A 90 8.19 22.75 -16.33
N GLU A 91 7.44 23.67 -16.93
CA GLU A 91 7.80 24.30 -18.20
C GLU A 91 9.08 25.15 -18.08
N MET A 92 9.18 25.98 -17.03
CA MET A 92 10.31 26.87 -16.79
C MET A 92 11.63 26.13 -16.58
N TYR A 93 11.59 24.99 -15.93
CA TYR A 93 12.78 24.19 -15.59
C TYR A 93 12.93 22.92 -16.45
N GLU A 94 12.19 22.84 -17.56
CA GLU A 94 12.22 21.72 -18.51
C GLU A 94 12.01 20.34 -17.87
N ILE A 95 11.24 20.30 -16.76
CA ILE A 95 10.93 19.05 -16.04
C ILE A 95 9.84 18.32 -16.81
N LYS A 96 10.10 17.05 -17.20
CA LYS A 96 9.10 16.23 -17.88
C LYS A 96 7.86 16.05 -17.02
N THR A 97 6.68 16.41 -17.54
CA THR A 97 5.42 16.12 -16.87
C THR A 97 5.10 14.62 -16.90
N PRO A 98 4.40 14.10 -15.90
CA PRO A 98 4.01 12.67 -15.89
C PRO A 98 3.19 12.30 -17.13
N ASP A 99 3.51 11.16 -17.75
CA ASP A 99 2.76 10.59 -18.90
C ASP A 99 1.41 9.95 -18.48
N VAL A 100 0.96 10.20 -17.25
CA VAL A 100 -0.26 9.68 -16.63
C VAL A 100 -1.13 10.84 -16.14
N GLU A 101 -2.30 10.52 -15.57
CA GLU A 101 -3.20 11.54 -15.02
C GLU A 101 -2.46 12.57 -14.17
N ILE A 102 -2.52 13.83 -14.61
CA ILE A 102 -1.88 14.96 -13.95
C ILE A 102 -2.62 15.26 -12.65
N ASN A 103 -1.91 15.22 -11.54
CA ASN A 103 -2.40 15.68 -10.26
C ASN A 103 -1.29 16.36 -9.45
N LYS A 104 -1.69 17.23 -8.53
CA LYS A 104 -0.79 18.06 -7.74
C LYS A 104 0.36 17.27 -7.09
N ARG A 105 0.05 16.10 -6.50
CA ARG A 105 1.05 15.28 -5.80
C ARG A 105 2.12 14.74 -6.76
N ARG A 106 1.75 14.34 -7.96
CA ARG A 106 2.70 13.85 -8.97
C ARG A 106 3.58 14.96 -9.52
N LEU A 107 3.01 16.14 -9.76
CA LEU A 107 3.79 17.29 -10.18
C LEU A 107 4.84 17.67 -9.13
N ILE A 108 4.42 17.78 -7.86
CA ILE A 108 5.35 18.04 -6.77
C ILE A 108 6.45 16.99 -6.74
N ARG A 109 6.10 15.71 -6.85
CA ARG A 109 7.08 14.63 -6.79
C ARG A 109 8.10 14.70 -7.92
N ASN A 110 7.68 15.01 -9.13
CA ASN A 110 8.58 15.19 -10.26
C ASN A 110 9.55 16.37 -10.06
N ILE A 111 9.08 17.46 -9.47
CA ILE A 111 9.94 18.60 -9.14
C ILE A 111 10.97 18.20 -8.08
N GLU A 112 10.55 17.53 -7.01
CA GLU A 112 11.48 17.01 -5.99
C GLU A 112 12.50 16.05 -6.59
N ASP A 113 12.07 15.14 -7.45
CA ASP A 113 12.95 14.17 -8.11
C ASP A 113 13.98 14.85 -9.02
N SER A 114 13.66 16.02 -9.63
CA SER A 114 14.60 16.79 -10.43
C SER A 114 15.60 17.58 -9.59
N ILE A 115 15.18 18.06 -8.42
CA ILE A 115 16.05 18.82 -7.50
C ILE A 115 17.00 17.90 -6.75
N LEU A 116 16.53 16.70 -6.37
CA LEU A 116 17.27 15.72 -5.57
C LEU A 116 17.86 14.58 -6.42
N GLU A 117 18.24 14.88 -7.65
CA GLU A 117 18.61 13.89 -8.66
C GLU A 117 19.73 12.93 -8.22
N ASP A 118 20.70 13.40 -7.45
CA ASP A 118 21.88 12.65 -7.03
C ASP A 118 21.64 11.79 -5.76
N VAL A 119 20.50 11.95 -5.10
CA VAL A 119 20.23 11.25 -3.84
C VAL A 119 19.24 10.11 -4.08
N LYS A 120 19.72 8.87 -3.94
CA LYS A 120 18.91 7.66 -4.12
C LYS A 120 18.91 6.82 -2.85
N TYR A 121 17.74 6.31 -2.52
CA TYR A 121 17.58 5.28 -1.50
C TYR A 121 17.40 3.93 -2.21
N VAL A 122 18.29 2.99 -1.94
CA VAL A 122 18.24 1.64 -2.49
C VAL A 122 17.92 0.66 -1.36
N PHE A 123 16.83 -0.07 -1.51
CA PHE A 123 16.48 -1.14 -0.58
C PHE A 123 17.41 -2.34 -0.81
N PRO A 124 17.96 -2.96 0.25
CA PRO A 124 18.77 -4.16 0.12
C PRO A 124 18.02 -5.29 -0.59
N PRO A 125 18.69 -6.14 -1.36
CA PRO A 125 18.04 -7.25 -2.02
C PRO A 125 17.44 -8.22 -1.01
N ILE A 126 16.24 -8.72 -1.33
CA ILE A 126 15.61 -9.83 -0.61
C ILE A 126 15.59 -11.07 -1.49
N ASN A 127 15.57 -12.24 -0.86
CA ASN A 127 15.47 -13.50 -1.60
C ASN A 127 14.04 -13.68 -2.15
N ILE A 128 13.88 -13.50 -3.46
CA ILE A 128 12.60 -13.65 -4.15
C ILE A 128 12.75 -14.69 -5.24
N PRO A 129 11.87 -15.72 -5.31
CA PRO A 129 11.86 -16.67 -6.40
C PRO A 129 11.69 -15.99 -7.77
N GLU A 130 12.31 -16.54 -8.81
CA GLU A 130 12.20 -16.03 -10.19
C GLU A 130 10.83 -16.24 -10.81
N ASN A 131 10.13 -17.28 -10.34
CA ASN A 131 8.82 -17.71 -10.85
C ASN A 131 7.65 -16.93 -10.20
N ILE A 132 6.45 -17.55 -10.16
CA ILE A 132 5.28 -17.01 -9.48
C ILE A 132 5.59 -16.87 -7.98
N VAL A 133 5.49 -15.66 -7.48
CA VAL A 133 5.80 -15.32 -6.07
C VAL A 133 4.56 -15.12 -5.22
N GLY A 134 3.37 -15.15 -5.82
CA GLY A 134 2.14 -14.95 -5.07
C GLY A 134 0.88 -15.11 -5.88
N ILE A 135 -0.25 -14.98 -5.20
CA ILE A 135 -1.57 -15.04 -5.78
C ILE A 135 -2.37 -13.78 -5.47
N PHE A 136 -3.22 -13.40 -6.39
CA PHE A 136 -4.30 -12.46 -6.14
C PHE A 136 -5.64 -13.22 -6.20
N TRP A 137 -6.29 -13.34 -5.05
CA TRP A 137 -7.60 -13.98 -4.98
C TRP A 137 -8.69 -13.02 -5.48
N ASN A 138 -9.17 -13.26 -6.68
CA ASN A 138 -10.28 -12.54 -7.25
C ASN A 138 -11.58 -13.27 -6.95
N HIS A 139 -12.18 -13.01 -5.80
CA HIS A 139 -13.41 -13.69 -5.38
C HIS A 139 -14.60 -13.19 -6.20
N PRO A 140 -15.40 -14.06 -6.87
CA PRO A 140 -16.51 -13.63 -7.72
C PRO A 140 -17.58 -12.83 -6.98
N ASP A 141 -17.81 -13.13 -5.72
CA ASP A 141 -18.78 -12.43 -4.85
C ASP A 141 -18.14 -11.33 -3.98
N TYR A 142 -17.05 -10.70 -4.45
CA TYR A 142 -16.30 -9.72 -3.65
C TYR A 142 -17.16 -8.54 -3.18
N LYS A 143 -18.19 -8.13 -3.92
CA LYS A 143 -19.05 -7.00 -3.56
C LYS A 143 -19.89 -7.28 -2.30
N ASN A 144 -20.51 -8.46 -2.22
CA ASN A 144 -21.28 -8.86 -1.05
C ASN A 144 -20.36 -9.04 0.16
N ARG A 145 -19.16 -9.61 -0.06
CA ARG A 145 -18.13 -9.72 1.00
C ARG A 145 -17.71 -8.34 1.53
N ILE A 146 -17.56 -7.35 0.66
CA ILE A 146 -17.28 -5.96 1.06
C ILE A 146 -18.43 -5.41 1.91
N SER A 147 -19.67 -5.56 1.48
CA SER A 147 -20.83 -5.08 2.22
C SER A 147 -20.91 -5.71 3.60
N LYS A 148 -20.83 -7.05 3.67
CA LYS A 148 -20.85 -7.77 4.95
C LYS A 148 -19.72 -7.32 5.88
N ARG A 149 -18.50 -7.19 5.36
CA ARG A 149 -17.37 -6.70 6.14
C ARG A 149 -17.57 -5.27 6.66
N THR A 150 -18.19 -4.41 5.85
CA THR A 150 -18.52 -3.03 6.28
C THR A 150 -19.49 -3.05 7.45
N ASP A 151 -20.53 -3.87 7.39
CA ASP A 151 -21.50 -4.01 8.48
C ASP A 151 -20.81 -4.54 9.75
N GLU A 152 -19.94 -5.55 9.63
CA GLU A 152 -19.13 -6.07 10.73
C GLU A 152 -18.22 -5.00 11.35
N MET A 153 -17.54 -4.19 10.53
CA MET A 153 -16.68 -3.08 11.01
C MET A 153 -17.48 -2.05 11.81
N ILE A 154 -18.67 -1.68 11.35
CA ILE A 154 -19.53 -0.73 12.05
C ILE A 154 -19.99 -1.31 13.38
N GLN A 155 -20.39 -2.59 13.41
CA GLN A 155 -20.79 -3.28 14.65
C GLN A 155 -19.63 -3.44 15.66
N GLN A 156 -18.41 -3.57 15.16
CA GLN A 156 -17.20 -3.69 15.98
C GLN A 156 -16.65 -2.35 16.48
N GLY A 157 -17.32 -1.23 16.20
CA GLY A 157 -16.98 0.07 16.77
C GLY A 157 -15.99 0.90 15.96
N VAL A 158 -15.94 0.75 14.63
CA VAL A 158 -15.10 1.60 13.77
C VAL A 158 -15.34 3.09 13.98
N ILE A 159 -16.55 3.49 14.33
CA ILE A 159 -16.92 4.90 14.64
C ILE A 159 -16.22 5.36 15.92
N ASP A 160 -16.20 4.54 16.94
CA ASP A 160 -15.56 4.86 18.22
C ASP A 160 -14.02 4.90 18.04
N GLU A 161 -13.47 3.97 17.27
CA GLU A 161 -12.05 4.00 16.89
C GLU A 161 -11.67 5.30 16.18
N MET A 162 -12.48 5.75 15.21
CA MET A 162 -12.25 6.99 14.49
C MET A 162 -12.33 8.22 15.39
N ASN A 163 -13.31 8.27 16.29
CA ASN A 163 -13.49 9.38 17.22
C ASN A 163 -12.39 9.46 18.29
N ALA A 164 -11.76 8.35 18.60
CA ALA A 164 -10.65 8.28 19.55
C ALA A 164 -9.32 8.81 18.97
N ILE A 165 -9.19 8.91 17.64
CA ILE A 165 -7.99 9.42 17.00
C ILE A 165 -7.95 10.95 17.09
N THR A 166 -6.99 11.45 17.84
CA THR A 166 -6.69 12.89 17.93
C THR A 166 -5.53 13.22 16.98
N ASN A 167 -5.66 14.33 16.23
CA ASN A 167 -4.62 14.81 15.30
C ASN A 167 -4.21 13.79 14.23
N PRO A 168 -5.15 13.23 13.43
CA PRO A 168 -4.83 12.23 12.44
C PRO A 168 -3.88 12.78 11.36
N SER A 169 -2.86 12.00 11.00
CA SER A 169 -1.95 12.31 9.90
C SER A 169 -2.65 12.33 8.54
N LYS A 170 -2.00 12.91 7.53
CA LYS A 170 -2.50 12.84 6.14
C LYS A 170 -2.70 11.38 5.67
N THR A 171 -1.85 10.47 6.12
CA THR A 171 -1.94 9.02 5.81
C THR A 171 -3.21 8.42 6.38
N VAL A 172 -3.52 8.68 7.63
CA VAL A 172 -4.73 8.20 8.31
C VAL A 172 -5.98 8.79 7.70
N LEU A 173 -6.00 10.11 7.41
CA LEU A 173 -7.15 10.77 6.78
C LEU A 173 -7.50 10.22 5.39
N GLN A 174 -6.55 9.57 4.69
CA GLN A 174 -6.77 8.92 3.41
C GLN A 174 -7.32 7.49 3.55
N ALA A 175 -7.28 6.91 4.74
CA ALA A 175 -7.79 5.56 4.98
C ALA A 175 -9.32 5.50 4.74
N ILE A 176 -9.75 4.35 4.21
CA ILE A 176 -11.18 4.10 3.99
C ILE A 176 -11.85 4.00 5.36
N GLY A 177 -12.94 4.75 5.54
CA GLY A 177 -13.66 4.79 6.80
C GLY A 177 -13.34 6.03 7.66
N MET A 178 -12.23 6.74 7.41
CA MET A 178 -11.84 7.92 8.20
C MET A 178 -12.66 9.19 7.90
N ASN A 179 -13.64 9.12 7.04
CA ASN A 179 -14.50 10.27 6.72
C ASN A 179 -15.92 9.99 7.24
N LEU A 180 -16.23 10.57 8.40
CA LEU A 180 -17.58 10.50 8.99
C LEU A 180 -18.57 11.24 8.07
N SER A 181 -19.34 10.50 7.30
CA SER A 181 -20.47 11.00 6.53
C SER A 181 -21.75 10.41 7.08
N ASN A 182 -22.89 11.05 6.83
CA ASN A 182 -24.21 10.54 7.25
C ASN A 182 -24.47 9.13 6.69
N ASP A 183 -23.80 8.75 5.59
CA ASP A 183 -23.88 7.44 4.94
C ASP A 183 -22.54 6.70 4.99
N LEU A 184 -21.99 6.49 6.20
CA LEU A 184 -20.68 5.89 6.41
C LEU A 184 -20.54 4.51 5.72
N ALA A 185 -21.55 3.65 5.86
CA ALA A 185 -21.54 2.30 5.25
C ALA A 185 -21.45 2.37 3.72
N GLU A 186 -22.25 3.21 3.09
CA GLU A 186 -22.23 3.40 1.65
C GLU A 186 -20.89 3.94 1.17
N ASN A 187 -20.33 4.92 1.89
CA ASN A 187 -19.04 5.52 1.58
C ASN A 187 -17.90 4.49 1.67
N ILE A 188 -17.86 3.68 2.74
CA ILE A 188 -16.89 2.58 2.89
C ILE A 188 -17.04 1.58 1.75
N ASN A 189 -18.26 1.14 1.46
CA ASN A 189 -18.55 0.20 0.38
C ASN A 189 -18.08 0.73 -0.98
N LEU A 190 -18.41 1.97 -1.31
CA LEU A 190 -18.04 2.60 -2.58
C LEU A 190 -16.51 2.69 -2.73
N LYS A 191 -15.82 3.19 -1.70
CA LYS A 191 -14.37 3.34 -1.72
C LYS A 191 -13.67 1.99 -1.76
N THR A 192 -14.14 1.00 -1.00
CA THR A 192 -13.56 -0.36 -0.99
C THR A 192 -13.77 -1.06 -2.32
N ASN A 193 -14.94 -0.93 -2.95
CA ASN A 193 -15.19 -1.46 -4.30
C ASN A 193 -14.27 -0.82 -5.35
N ARG A 194 -14.03 0.49 -5.26
CA ARG A 194 -13.05 1.16 -6.15
C ARG A 194 -11.63 0.67 -5.91
N LEU A 195 -11.26 0.46 -4.64
CA LEU A 195 -9.96 -0.10 -4.28
C LEU A 195 -9.78 -1.50 -4.84
N ALA A 196 -10.75 -2.40 -4.66
CA ALA A 196 -10.71 -3.77 -5.19
C ALA A 196 -10.49 -3.81 -6.72
N LYS A 197 -11.20 -2.95 -7.47
CA LYS A 197 -10.99 -2.81 -8.92
C LYS A 197 -9.57 -2.32 -9.26
N LYS A 198 -9.05 -1.33 -8.53
CA LYS A 198 -7.69 -0.83 -8.72
C LYS A 198 -6.65 -1.91 -8.40
N GLN A 199 -6.85 -2.69 -7.33
CA GLN A 199 -5.98 -3.81 -6.98
C GLN A 199 -5.93 -4.84 -8.10
N LEU A 200 -7.09 -5.30 -8.61
CA LEU A 200 -7.14 -6.26 -9.72
C LEU A 200 -6.44 -5.73 -10.98
N THR A 201 -6.69 -4.47 -11.36
CA THR A 201 -6.04 -3.84 -12.51
C THR A 201 -4.53 -3.80 -12.34
N TRP A 202 -4.08 -3.52 -11.13
CA TRP A 202 -2.68 -3.38 -10.82
C TRP A 202 -1.97 -4.75 -10.79
N PHE A 203 -2.55 -5.74 -10.11
CA PHE A 203 -1.96 -7.09 -10.01
C PHE A 203 -1.97 -7.85 -11.34
N LYS A 204 -2.89 -7.53 -12.27
CA LYS A 204 -2.86 -8.05 -13.64
C LYS A 204 -1.65 -7.62 -14.46
N GLN A 205 -0.94 -6.57 -14.02
CA GLN A 205 0.27 -6.07 -14.70
C GLN A 205 1.56 -6.67 -14.10
N GLU A 206 1.44 -7.53 -13.10
CA GLU A 206 2.58 -8.18 -12.45
C GLU A 206 2.59 -9.67 -12.82
N ASP A 207 3.47 -10.02 -13.75
CA ASP A 207 3.53 -11.37 -14.35
C ASP A 207 3.86 -12.46 -13.32
N ARG A 208 4.47 -12.11 -12.19
CA ARG A 208 4.79 -13.04 -11.10
C ARG A 208 3.65 -13.26 -10.10
N ILE A 209 2.50 -12.62 -10.34
CA ILE A 209 1.28 -12.80 -9.53
C ILE A 209 0.24 -13.56 -10.31
N LYS A 210 -0.13 -14.75 -9.83
CA LYS A 210 -1.22 -15.54 -10.41
C LYS A 210 -2.58 -15.00 -9.96
N ILE A 211 -3.43 -14.63 -10.90
CA ILE A 211 -4.82 -14.28 -10.59
C ILE A 211 -5.63 -15.57 -10.49
N VAL A 212 -6.32 -15.76 -9.37
CA VAL A 212 -7.15 -16.95 -9.12
C VAL A 212 -8.59 -16.53 -8.92
N ASP A 213 -9.43 -16.84 -9.92
CA ASP A 213 -10.87 -16.57 -9.93
C ASP A 213 -11.61 -17.77 -9.32
N THR A 214 -11.93 -17.69 -8.03
CA THR A 214 -12.64 -18.77 -7.32
C THR A 214 -13.33 -18.26 -6.06
N ASP A 215 -14.39 -18.94 -5.62
CA ASP A 215 -15.02 -18.80 -4.31
C ASP A 215 -14.59 -19.90 -3.33
N ASP A 216 -13.85 -20.91 -3.80
CA ASP A 216 -13.38 -22.04 -2.98
C ASP A 216 -12.00 -21.73 -2.35
N GLU A 217 -12.00 -21.58 -1.04
CA GLU A 217 -10.77 -21.36 -0.24
C GLU A 217 -9.77 -22.53 -0.36
N LYS A 218 -10.23 -23.74 -0.64
CA LYS A 218 -9.34 -24.91 -0.82
C LYS A 218 -8.47 -24.77 -2.06
N VAL A 219 -9.04 -24.17 -3.14
CA VAL A 219 -8.27 -23.86 -4.35
C VAL A 219 -7.17 -22.85 -4.04
N ILE A 220 -7.51 -21.79 -3.31
CA ILE A 220 -6.53 -20.77 -2.90
C ILE A 220 -5.41 -21.39 -2.06
N ARG A 221 -5.78 -22.21 -1.08
CA ARG A 221 -4.80 -22.90 -0.21
C ARG A 221 -3.84 -23.76 -1.02
N LYS A 222 -4.37 -24.57 -1.95
CA LYS A 222 -3.57 -25.43 -2.82
C LYS A 222 -2.61 -24.62 -3.69
N GLU A 223 -3.07 -23.50 -4.25
CA GLU A 223 -2.22 -22.61 -5.05
C GLU A 223 -1.09 -21.99 -4.22
N MET A 224 -1.37 -21.62 -2.97
CA MET A 224 -0.33 -21.12 -2.06
C MET A 224 0.69 -22.21 -1.71
N GLU A 225 0.23 -23.42 -1.41
CA GLU A 225 1.11 -24.58 -1.13
C GLU A 225 2.05 -24.85 -2.30
N MET A 226 1.54 -24.82 -3.55
CA MET A 226 2.37 -25.01 -4.75
C MET A 226 3.46 -23.93 -4.89
N ILE A 227 3.19 -22.69 -4.49
CA ILE A 227 4.19 -21.60 -4.54
C ILE A 227 5.24 -21.82 -3.45
N ILE A 228 4.82 -22.17 -2.23
CA ILE A 228 5.71 -22.40 -1.08
C ILE A 228 6.63 -23.60 -1.34
N ASP A 229 6.09 -24.68 -1.90
CA ASP A 229 6.83 -25.90 -2.20
C ASP A 229 7.72 -25.77 -3.46
N GLY A 230 7.63 -24.66 -4.19
CA GLY A 230 8.43 -24.41 -5.40
C GLY A 230 8.05 -25.30 -6.59
N LYS A 231 6.80 -25.76 -6.64
CA LYS A 231 6.27 -26.65 -7.67
C LYS A 231 5.35 -25.94 -8.66
#